data_cd2cfbcb5751589d2ece3c47bf18470d
#
_entry.id   cd2cfbcb5751589d2ece3c47bf18470d
#
_cell.length_a   1.000
_cell.length_b   1.000
_cell.length_c   1.000
_cell.angle_alpha   90.00
_cell.angle_beta   90.00
_cell.angle_gamma   90.00
#
_symmetry.space_group_name_H-M   'P 1'
#
loop_
_entity.id
_entity.type
_entity.pdbx_description
1 polymer ?
#
loop_
_entity_poly.entity_id
_entity_poly.type
_entity_poly.pdbx_seq_one_letter_code
_entity_poly.pdbx_strand_id
1 'polypeptide(L)'
;RELEAIEQGLEAALELVRPGGRVAAISFHSLEDRRVKQLFAAHVGRDESQMAGGSRWSGREPRAAWVVKRPVTATEDEIAANPRSRSAKLRVVERTE
;
A
#
# COMPACT_ATOMS: atom_id res chain seq x y z
N ARG A 1 -14.80 -1.96 -12.59
CA ARG A 1 -13.59 -1.44 -12.99
C ARG A 1 -12.48 -1.96 -12.19
N GLU A 2 -11.35 -2.04 -12.82
CA GLU A 2 -10.24 -2.67 -12.18
C GLU A 2 -9.73 -1.91 -10.98
N LEU A 3 -9.67 -0.60 -11.08
CA LEU A 3 -9.15 0.17 -9.96
C LEU A 3 -10.09 0.11 -8.77
N GLU A 4 -11.37 0.11 -9.02
CA GLU A 4 -12.31 0.00 -7.92
C GLU A 4 -12.23 -1.37 -7.28
N ALA A 5 -12.02 -2.40 -8.09
CA ALA A 5 -11.89 -3.73 -7.56
C ALA A 5 -10.67 -3.85 -6.67
N ILE A 6 -9.58 -3.20 -7.06
CA ILE A 6 -8.38 -3.21 -6.25
C ILE A 6 -8.66 -2.55 -4.91
N GLU A 7 -9.33 -1.40 -4.94
CA GLU A 7 -9.60 -0.70 -3.70
C GLU A 7 -10.49 -1.53 -2.79
N GLN A 8 -11.54 -2.13 -3.34
CA GLN A 8 -12.44 -2.91 -2.54
C GLN A 8 -11.76 -4.13 -1.96
N GLY A 9 -10.92 -4.77 -2.77
CA GLY A 9 -10.21 -5.94 -2.30
C GLY A 9 -9.25 -5.64 -1.17
N LEU A 10 -8.53 -4.52 -1.28
CA LEU A 10 -7.58 -4.18 -0.26
C LEU A 10 -8.27 -3.73 1.02
N GLU A 11 -9.39 -3.01 0.90
CA GLU A 11 -10.14 -2.63 2.08
C GLU A 11 -10.64 -3.87 2.80
N ALA A 12 -11.16 -4.83 2.06
CA ALA A 12 -11.67 -6.04 2.66
C ALA A 12 -10.53 -6.81 3.32
N ALA A 13 -9.38 -6.87 2.68
CA ALA A 13 -8.27 -7.59 3.24
C ALA A 13 -7.83 -6.99 4.57
N LEU A 14 -7.79 -5.66 4.63
CA LEU A 14 -7.41 -5.01 5.87
C LEU A 14 -8.41 -5.26 6.99
N GLU A 15 -9.68 -5.43 6.64
CA GLU A 15 -10.66 -5.69 7.65
C GLU A 15 -10.65 -7.13 8.10
N LEU A 16 -10.27 -8.03 7.22
CA LEU A 16 -10.30 -9.44 7.55
C LEU A 16 -9.06 -9.94 8.24
N VAL A 17 -7.94 -9.30 8.02
CA VAL A 17 -6.71 -9.77 8.63
C VAL A 17 -6.72 -9.40 10.10
N ARG A 18 -6.18 -10.28 10.93
CA ARG A 18 -6.17 -9.98 12.35
C ARG A 18 -5.11 -8.94 12.65
N PRO A 19 -5.19 -8.27 13.81
CA PRO A 19 -4.14 -7.34 14.19
C PRO A 19 -2.80 -8.07 14.21
N GLY A 20 -1.80 -7.42 13.67
CA GLY A 20 -0.51 -8.04 13.50
C GLY A 20 -0.36 -8.74 12.18
N GLY A 21 -1.46 -8.96 11.46
CA GLY A 21 -1.37 -9.57 10.16
C GLY A 21 -0.97 -8.55 9.12
N ARG A 22 -0.52 -9.01 7.97
CA ARG A 22 0.00 -8.14 6.94
C ARG A 22 -0.80 -8.28 5.67
N VAL A 23 -0.90 -7.18 4.95
CA VAL A 23 -1.55 -7.16 3.66
C VAL A 23 -0.52 -6.66 2.66
N ALA A 24 -0.34 -7.39 1.59
CA ALA A 24 0.64 -7.04 0.57
C ALA A 24 -0.08 -6.92 -0.77
N ALA A 25 0.36 -5.98 -1.56
CA ALA A 25 -0.20 -5.78 -2.89
C ALA A 25 0.90 -5.58 -3.89
N ILE A 26 0.77 -6.23 -5.03
CA ILE A 26 1.72 -6.06 -6.12
C ILE A 26 1.00 -5.39 -7.27
N SER A 27 1.59 -4.36 -7.81
CA SER A 27 1.02 -3.69 -8.97
C SER A 27 2.06 -3.64 -10.08
N PHE A 28 1.59 -3.55 -11.31
CA PHE A 28 2.48 -3.50 -12.46
C PHE A 28 2.34 -2.23 -13.27
N HIS A 29 1.42 -1.36 -12.89
CA HIS A 29 1.21 -0.11 -13.57
C HIS A 29 1.21 1.03 -12.59
N SER A 30 1.65 2.17 -13.03
CA SER A 30 1.77 3.31 -12.13
C SER A 30 0.42 3.73 -11.56
N LEU A 31 -0.64 3.62 -12.33
CA LEU A 31 -1.94 4.00 -11.80
C LEU A 31 -2.40 3.05 -10.71
N GLU A 32 -2.17 1.76 -10.90
CA GLU A 32 -2.49 0.79 -9.87
C GLU A 32 -1.68 1.06 -8.63
N ASP A 33 -0.38 1.29 -8.80
CA ASP A 33 0.48 1.50 -7.66
C ASP A 33 0.06 2.74 -6.89
N ARG A 34 -0.34 3.79 -7.60
CA ARG A 34 -0.75 5.00 -6.93
C ARG A 34 -2.00 4.75 -6.09
N ARG A 35 -2.94 3.94 -6.60
CA ARG A 35 -4.13 3.64 -5.83
C ARG A 35 -3.80 2.83 -4.61
N VAL A 36 -2.92 1.84 -4.75
CA VAL A 36 -2.50 1.03 -3.62
C VAL A 36 -1.84 1.91 -2.57
N LYS A 37 -0.95 2.78 -3.02
CA LYS A 37 -0.25 3.65 -2.09
C LYS A 37 -1.22 4.55 -1.35
N GLN A 38 -2.16 5.14 -2.06
CA GLN A 38 -3.10 6.06 -1.44
C GLN A 38 -4.00 5.34 -0.45
N LEU A 39 -4.44 4.14 -0.80
CA LEU A 39 -5.31 3.41 0.08
C LEU A 39 -4.59 2.99 1.34
N PHE A 40 -3.39 2.44 1.20
CA PHE A 40 -2.64 2.04 2.38
C PHE A 40 -2.30 3.26 3.23
N ALA A 41 -1.93 4.37 2.58
CA ALA A 41 -1.57 5.56 3.34
C ALA A 41 -2.74 6.08 4.16
N ALA A 42 -3.94 5.95 3.61
CA ALA A 42 -5.11 6.39 4.36
C ALA A 42 -5.29 5.59 5.64
N HIS A 43 -4.96 4.31 5.59
CA HIS A 43 -5.10 3.48 6.78
C HIS A 43 -3.92 3.65 7.73
N VAL A 44 -2.77 4.01 7.21
CA VAL A 44 -1.61 4.24 8.06
C VAL A 44 -1.77 5.55 8.83
N GLY A 45 -2.52 6.45 8.28
CA GLY A 45 -2.77 7.70 8.97
C GLY A 45 -1.54 8.53 8.95
N ARG A 46 -1.24 9.29 8.13
CA ARG A 46 -0.19 9.99 7.94
C ARG A 46 0.13 11.14 8.64
N ASP A 47 1.16 11.36 9.00
CA ASP A 47 1.58 12.49 9.65
C ASP A 47 2.27 13.44 8.81
N GLU A 48 2.98 12.99 7.89
CA GLU A 48 3.72 13.86 7.09
C GLU A 48 2.90 14.85 6.41
N SER A 49 1.78 14.42 5.94
CA SER A 49 1.00 15.36 5.20
C SER A 49 0.49 16.42 6.13
N GLN A 50 0.27 16.06 7.32
CA GLN A 50 -0.20 17.03 8.20
C GLN A 50 0.82 18.08 8.45
N MET A 51 2.03 17.67 8.57
CA MET A 51 3.02 18.61 8.79
C MET A 51 3.13 19.53 7.64
N ALA A 52 3.04 19.04 6.50
CA ALA A 52 3.18 19.90 5.38
C ALA A 52 2.03 20.78 5.27
N GLY A 53 0.91 20.32 5.45
CA GLY A 53 -0.18 21.09 5.13
C GLY A 53 -0.92 21.70 6.16
N GLY A 54 -1.07 21.40 7.05
CA GLY A 54 -1.94 21.98 7.87
C GLY A 54 -2.30 21.13 8.87
N SER A 55 -1.77 20.15 8.79
CA SER A 55 -2.03 19.38 9.79
C SER A 55 -3.36 19.04 10.13
N ARG A 56 -4.16 18.80 9.26
CA ARG A 56 -5.39 18.47 9.57
C ARG A 56 -5.49 17.02 9.66
N TRP A 57 -5.94 16.46 10.70
CA TRP A 57 -6.20 15.05 10.87
C TRP A 57 -7.36 14.68 10.00
N SER A 58 -7.23 13.65 9.25
CA SER A 58 -8.27 13.31 8.32
C SER A 58 -9.44 12.63 8.99
N GLY A 59 -9.38 12.39 10.20
CA GLY A 59 -10.51 11.84 10.87
C GLY A 59 -10.50 10.36 11.07
N ARG A 60 -9.54 9.70 10.52
CA ARG A 60 -9.50 8.26 10.63
C ARG A 60 -8.33 7.86 11.48
N GLU A 61 -8.58 7.01 12.45
CA GLU A 61 -7.49 6.56 13.29
C GLU A 61 -6.60 5.62 12.55
N PRO A 62 -5.33 5.61 12.82
CA PRO A 62 -4.43 4.69 12.15
C PRO A 62 -4.81 3.25 12.46
N ARG A 63 -4.87 2.45 11.44
CA ARG A 63 -5.19 1.05 11.59
C ARG A 63 -4.10 0.17 11.03
N ALA A 64 -3.09 0.73 10.44
CA ALA A 64 -2.04 -0.03 9.81
C ALA A 64 -0.74 0.73 9.89
N ALA A 65 0.34 0.05 9.69
CA ALA A 65 1.65 0.66 9.64
C ALA A 65 2.40 0.10 8.45
N TRP A 66 3.25 0.91 7.84
CA TRP A 66 4.05 0.43 6.73
C TRP A 66 5.05 -0.58 7.24
N VAL A 67 5.10 -1.73 6.59
CA VAL A 67 6.14 -2.69 6.90
C VAL A 67 7.44 -2.21 6.26
N VAL A 68 7.35 -1.68 5.03
CA VAL A 68 8.49 -1.06 4.39
C VAL A 68 8.01 0.27 3.87
N LYS A 69 8.82 1.30 4.01
CA LYS A 69 8.42 2.61 3.60
C LYS A 69 8.30 2.78 2.11
N ARG A 70 9.14 2.11 1.37
CA ARG A 70 9.13 2.23 -0.07
C ARG A 70 8.71 0.93 -0.69
N PRO A 71 8.15 0.98 -1.89
CA PRO A 71 7.77 -0.28 -2.53
C PRO A 71 9.00 -1.12 -2.80
N VAL A 72 8.82 -2.42 -2.68
CA VAL A 72 9.89 -3.35 -3.01
C VAL A 72 9.80 -3.60 -4.50
N THR A 73 10.93 -3.50 -5.17
CA THR A 73 10.97 -3.72 -6.61
C THR A 73 11.85 -4.91 -6.91
N ALA A 74 11.78 -5.40 -8.13
CA ALA A 74 12.51 -6.59 -8.51
C ALA A 74 14.01 -6.30 -8.60
N THR A 75 14.81 -7.28 -8.30
CA THR A 75 16.23 -7.17 -8.46
C THR A 75 16.59 -7.32 -9.93
N GLU A 76 17.82 -7.00 -10.27
CA GLU A 76 18.25 -7.15 -11.64
C GLU A 76 18.19 -8.60 -12.07
N ASP A 77 18.51 -9.53 -11.17
CA ASP A 77 18.44 -10.94 -11.49
C ASP A 77 17.01 -11.35 -11.77
N GLU A 78 16.07 -10.84 -11.00
CA GLU A 78 14.67 -11.17 -11.26
C GLU A 78 14.22 -10.63 -12.60
N ILE A 79 14.64 -9.42 -12.94
CA ILE A 79 14.24 -8.83 -14.22
C ILE A 79 14.83 -9.62 -15.36
N ALA A 80 16.07 -10.09 -15.22
CA ALA A 80 16.68 -10.86 -16.26
C ALA A 80 15.94 -12.18 -16.46
N ALA A 81 15.51 -12.80 -15.39
CA ALA A 81 14.80 -14.05 -15.49
C ALA A 81 13.36 -13.86 -15.95
N ASN A 82 12.76 -12.74 -15.58
CA ASN A 82 11.37 -12.46 -15.92
C ASN A 82 11.21 -10.98 -16.20
N PRO A 83 11.33 -10.56 -17.45
CA PRO A 83 11.28 -9.12 -17.76
C PRO A 83 10.02 -8.41 -17.29
N ARG A 84 8.93 -9.15 -17.10
CA ARG A 84 7.72 -8.52 -16.63
C ARG A 84 7.88 -7.94 -15.25
N SER A 85 8.80 -8.47 -14.46
CA SER A 85 8.96 -8.01 -13.11
C SER A 85 9.54 -6.62 -13.02
N ARG A 86 10.01 -6.08 -14.15
CA ARG A 86 10.57 -4.74 -14.12
C ARG A 86 9.59 -3.72 -13.60
N SER A 87 8.31 -3.89 -13.89
CA SER A 87 7.31 -2.93 -13.47
C SER A 87 6.66 -3.25 -12.15
N ALA A 88 7.02 -4.35 -11.55
CA ALA A 88 6.33 -4.77 -10.34
C ALA A 88 6.73 -3.94 -9.14
N LYS A 89 5.75 -3.57 -8.34
CA LYS A 89 5.99 -2.87 -7.08
C LYS A 89 5.17 -3.54 -6.01
N LEU A 90 5.82 -3.93 -4.93
CA LEU A 90 5.17 -4.58 -3.82
C LEU A 90 5.10 -3.63 -2.65
N ARG A 91 3.91 -3.43 -2.10
CA ARG A 91 3.74 -2.61 -0.92
C ARG A 91 3.10 -3.45 0.15
N VAL A 92 3.54 -3.26 1.38
CA VAL A 92 3.09 -4.10 2.49
C VAL A 92 2.79 -3.23 3.69
N VAL A 93 1.64 -3.49 4.29
CA VAL A 93 1.29 -2.84 5.56
C VAL A 93 0.91 -3.91 6.55
N GLU A 94 0.98 -3.58 7.81
CA GLU A 94 0.61 -4.50 8.88
C GLU A 94 -0.54 -3.86 9.64
N ARG A 95 -1.57 -4.65 9.92
CA ARG A 95 -2.70 -4.13 10.66
C ARG A 95 -2.31 -3.96 12.12
N THR A 96 -2.58 -2.79 12.67
CA THR A 96 -2.13 -2.51 14.02
C THR A 96 -3.20 -2.63 15.08
N GLU A 97 -4.46 -2.66 14.70
CA GLU A 97 -5.46 -2.87 15.73
C GLU A 97 -6.70 -3.57 15.21
#